data_c9c1b320e031afa73ae79117e1b6b4cf
#
_entry.id   c9c1b320e031afa73ae79117e1b6b4cf
#
_cell.length_a   1.000
_cell.length_b   1.000
_cell.length_c   1.000
_cell.angle_alpha   90.00
_cell.angle_beta   90.00
_cell.angle_gamma   90.00
#
_symmetry.space_group_name_H-M   'P 1'
#
loop_
_entity.id
_entity.type
_entity.pdbx_description
1 polymer ?
#
loop_
_entity_poly.entity_id
_entity_poly.type
_entity_poly.pdbx_seq_one_letter_code
_entity_poly.pdbx_strand_id
1 'polypeptide(L)'
;MIMMLTLGSCCIAQANNVATQTVTYFIADINELSNLAPVTLTINTATAGAMPVPATDSSTTYSITAIGLLKKKITARIDTAMPPDLTLKVKLQAPNSWATSLGDVALSTIAKDVVRDIRIVINKSVGITYTLSPVGSTPPAPTSGARTVTFTLMDQ
;
A
#
# COMPACT_ATOMS: atom_id res chain seq x y z
N MET A 1 28.94 16.52 92.34
CA MET A 1 28.45 15.36 91.56
C MET A 1 27.67 15.95 90.39
N ILE A 2 28.31 16.07 89.21
CA ILE A 2 27.75 16.72 88.03
C ILE A 2 27.21 15.60 87.13
N MET A 3 25.92 15.62 86.94
CA MET A 3 25.22 14.65 86.07
C MET A 3 25.20 15.20 84.64
N MET A 4 25.94 14.57 83.75
CA MET A 4 26.05 14.94 82.35
C MET A 4 24.92 14.22 81.57
N LEU A 5 23.94 15.00 81.04
CA LEU A 5 22.83 14.51 80.30
C LEU A 5 23.26 14.48 78.78
N THR A 6 23.50 13.29 78.23
CA THR A 6 23.78 13.11 76.84
C THR A 6 22.47 13.11 76.07
N LEU A 7 22.22 14.17 75.26
CA LEU A 7 21.14 14.16 74.22
C LEU A 7 21.56 13.23 73.12
N GLY A 8 20.88 12.11 72.99
CA GLY A 8 20.99 11.25 71.81
C GLY A 8 20.28 11.94 70.59
N SER A 9 21.03 12.27 69.55
CA SER A 9 20.49 12.72 68.29
C SER A 9 19.80 11.55 67.58
N CYS A 10 18.47 11.59 67.53
CA CYS A 10 17.68 10.62 66.73
C CYS A 10 17.76 11.01 65.26
N CYS A 11 18.59 10.32 64.46
CA CYS A 11 18.56 10.42 63.04
C CYS A 11 17.25 9.82 62.52
N ILE A 12 16.30 10.66 62.13
CA ILE A 12 15.11 10.22 61.38
C ILE A 12 15.57 9.83 59.98
N ALA A 13 15.66 8.54 59.71
CA ALA A 13 15.85 8.06 58.34
C ALA A 13 14.59 8.41 57.54
N GLN A 14 14.69 9.37 56.61
CA GLN A 14 13.62 9.69 55.69
C GLN A 14 13.50 8.53 54.70
N ALA A 15 12.43 7.76 54.80
CA ALA A 15 12.11 6.73 53.82
C ALA A 15 11.72 7.44 52.48
N ASN A 16 12.45 7.14 51.44
CA ASN A 16 12.10 7.62 50.12
C ASN A 16 10.97 6.75 49.54
N ASN A 17 9.75 7.26 49.59
CA ASN A 17 8.55 6.54 49.17
C ASN A 17 8.34 6.59 47.60
N VAL A 18 9.31 7.10 46.86
CA VAL A 18 9.23 7.22 45.43
C VAL A 18 10.19 6.22 44.77
N ALA A 19 9.65 5.35 43.94
CA ALA A 19 10.40 4.47 43.08
C ALA A 19 10.10 4.85 41.61
N THR A 20 11.11 4.89 40.75
CA THR A 20 10.99 5.19 39.35
C THR A 20 11.48 4.03 38.50
N GLN A 21 10.80 3.79 37.37
CA GLN A 21 11.19 2.79 36.39
C GLN A 21 11.22 3.46 35.01
N THR A 22 12.27 3.22 34.26
CA THR A 22 12.34 3.65 32.86
C THR A 22 11.75 2.57 31.96
N VAL A 23 10.77 2.94 31.13
CA VAL A 23 10.22 2.08 30.10
C VAL A 23 10.68 2.63 28.76
N THR A 24 11.43 1.83 28.01
CA THR A 24 11.85 2.15 26.66
C THR A 24 10.90 1.47 25.67
N TYR A 25 10.41 2.20 24.67
CA TYR A 25 9.54 1.67 23.63
C TYR A 25 10.10 2.05 22.25
N PHE A 26 9.76 1.23 21.25
CA PHE A 26 10.14 1.44 19.86
C PHE A 26 9.00 0.97 18.95
N ILE A 27 8.67 1.76 17.93
CA ILE A 27 7.73 1.42 16.86
C ILE A 27 8.54 1.29 15.58
N ALA A 28 8.63 0.08 15.05
CA ALA A 28 9.28 -0.18 13.76
C ALA A 28 8.42 0.29 12.58
N ASP A 29 9.05 0.47 11.42
CA ASP A 29 8.33 0.66 10.17
C ASP A 29 7.45 -0.55 9.86
N ILE A 30 6.19 -0.29 9.49
CA ILE A 30 5.20 -1.30 9.13
C ILE A 30 4.75 -1.02 7.70
N ASN A 31 4.85 -2.02 6.83
CA ASN A 31 4.48 -1.94 5.42
C ASN A 31 3.67 -3.18 5.05
N GLU A 32 2.35 -3.05 5.03
CA GLU A 32 1.43 -4.14 4.71
C GLU A 32 0.52 -3.73 3.55
N LEU A 33 0.37 -4.65 2.60
CA LEU A 33 -0.53 -4.51 1.46
C LEU A 33 -1.28 -5.84 1.27
N SER A 34 -2.60 -5.82 1.21
CA SER A 34 -3.41 -7.03 1.15
C SER A 34 -4.75 -6.79 0.44
N ASN A 35 -5.56 -7.84 0.34
CA ASN A 35 -6.92 -7.84 -0.17
C ASN A 35 -7.03 -7.75 -1.71
N LEU A 36 -6.15 -8.46 -2.42
CA LEU A 36 -6.10 -8.48 -3.87
C LEU A 36 -6.89 -9.68 -4.41
N ALA A 37 -8.17 -9.49 -4.68
CA ALA A 37 -9.03 -10.51 -5.27
C ALA A 37 -8.74 -10.71 -6.77
N PRO A 38 -8.94 -11.91 -7.33
CA PRO A 38 -8.86 -12.15 -8.76
C PRO A 38 -9.87 -11.31 -9.56
N VAL A 39 -9.48 -10.88 -10.75
CA VAL A 39 -10.31 -10.11 -11.69
C VAL A 39 -10.40 -10.84 -13.01
N THR A 40 -11.59 -10.83 -13.62
CA THR A 40 -11.82 -11.33 -14.98
C THR A 40 -12.25 -10.17 -15.88
N LEU A 41 -11.50 -9.96 -16.95
CA LEU A 41 -11.80 -8.95 -17.97
C LEU A 41 -12.13 -9.66 -19.29
N THR A 42 -13.30 -9.37 -19.84
CA THR A 42 -13.75 -9.97 -21.12
C THR A 42 -14.12 -8.88 -22.10
N ILE A 43 -13.41 -8.84 -23.25
CA ILE A 43 -13.77 -8.01 -24.39
C ILE A 43 -14.70 -8.84 -25.27
N ASN A 44 -15.98 -8.51 -25.31
CA ASN A 44 -17.02 -9.27 -26.03
C ASN A 44 -17.99 -8.38 -26.80
N THR A 45 -17.74 -7.08 -26.90
CA THR A 45 -18.62 -6.14 -27.58
C THR A 45 -17.85 -5.25 -28.55
N ALA A 46 -18.45 -4.95 -29.69
CA ALA A 46 -17.97 -3.96 -30.64
C ALA A 46 -19.16 -3.35 -31.36
N THR A 47 -19.00 -2.12 -31.86
CA THR A 47 -19.90 -1.55 -32.86
C THR A 47 -19.44 -2.01 -34.25
N ALA A 48 -20.36 -2.36 -35.14
CA ALA A 48 -20.03 -2.76 -36.49
C ALA A 48 -19.13 -1.71 -37.16
N GLY A 49 -18.00 -2.14 -37.74
CA GLY A 49 -17.00 -1.25 -38.34
C GLY A 49 -16.05 -0.55 -37.35
N ALA A 50 -16.13 -0.81 -36.06
CA ALA A 50 -15.26 -0.22 -35.05
C ALA A 50 -14.45 -1.28 -34.30
N MET A 51 -13.42 -0.85 -33.56
CA MET A 51 -12.63 -1.69 -32.67
C MET A 51 -13.46 -2.21 -31.50
N PRO A 52 -13.14 -3.37 -30.94
CA PRO A 52 -13.78 -3.86 -29.73
C PRO A 52 -13.70 -2.87 -28.58
N VAL A 53 -14.76 -2.81 -27.78
CA VAL A 53 -14.85 -1.91 -26.63
C VAL A 53 -13.95 -2.44 -25.50
N PRO A 54 -13.10 -1.59 -24.89
CA PRO A 54 -12.31 -1.99 -23.75
C PRO A 54 -13.14 -2.56 -22.60
N ALA A 55 -12.64 -3.60 -21.94
CA ALA A 55 -13.24 -4.15 -20.74
C ALA A 55 -12.64 -3.47 -19.50
N THR A 56 -13.50 -3.06 -18.57
CA THR A 56 -13.08 -2.41 -17.32
C THR A 56 -13.73 -3.12 -16.13
N ASP A 57 -12.95 -3.32 -15.07
CA ASP A 57 -13.41 -3.79 -13.77
C ASP A 57 -12.92 -2.87 -12.66
N SER A 58 -13.80 -2.48 -11.76
CA SER A 58 -13.53 -1.65 -10.58
C SER A 58 -14.11 -2.24 -9.30
N SER A 59 -14.40 -3.54 -9.32
CA SER A 59 -15.02 -4.25 -8.20
C SER A 59 -14.04 -4.59 -7.08
N THR A 60 -12.74 -4.54 -7.36
CA THR A 60 -11.70 -4.95 -6.42
C THR A 60 -11.12 -3.77 -5.65
N THR A 61 -10.58 -4.08 -4.49
CA THR A 61 -9.98 -3.10 -3.58
C THR A 61 -8.68 -3.64 -3.00
N TYR A 62 -7.86 -2.76 -2.45
CA TYR A 62 -6.71 -3.12 -1.63
C TYR A 62 -6.82 -2.50 -0.24
N SER A 63 -6.14 -3.11 0.72
CA SER A 63 -5.97 -2.56 2.07
C SER A 63 -4.50 -2.25 2.29
N ILE A 64 -4.21 -1.17 2.98
CA ILE A 64 -2.84 -0.71 3.22
C ILE A 64 -2.66 -0.26 4.67
N THR A 65 -1.56 -0.69 5.28
CA THR A 65 -1.00 -0.10 6.50
C THR A 65 0.44 0.30 6.20
N ALA A 66 0.72 1.60 6.29
CA ALA A 66 2.07 2.12 6.15
C ALA A 66 2.36 3.05 7.33
N ILE A 67 3.35 2.68 8.15
CA ILE A 67 3.83 3.46 9.30
C ILE A 67 5.34 3.56 9.16
N GLY A 68 5.87 4.78 9.10
CA GLY A 68 7.29 5.02 8.95
C GLY A 68 7.61 6.49 8.77
N LEU A 69 8.89 6.82 8.81
CA LEU A 69 9.38 8.20 8.65
C LEU A 69 9.49 8.62 7.18
N LEU A 70 9.76 7.67 6.29
CA LEU A 70 9.93 7.94 4.86
C LEU A 70 8.58 7.89 4.14
N LYS A 71 8.48 8.65 3.06
CA LYS A 71 7.38 8.50 2.11
C LYS A 71 7.48 7.15 1.43
N LYS A 72 6.32 6.54 1.19
CA LYS A 72 6.20 5.26 0.50
C LYS A 72 5.54 5.46 -0.86
N LYS A 73 5.72 4.45 -1.72
CA LYS A 73 5.05 4.33 -3.01
C LYS A 73 4.59 2.90 -3.23
N ILE A 74 3.60 2.72 -4.09
CA ILE A 74 3.20 1.42 -4.60
C ILE A 74 3.66 1.33 -6.05
N THR A 75 4.35 0.24 -6.38
CA THR A 75 4.68 -0.13 -7.76
C THR A 75 3.84 -1.32 -8.20
N ALA A 76 3.63 -1.46 -9.52
CA ALA A 76 2.92 -2.58 -10.11
C ALA A 76 3.69 -3.14 -11.32
N ARG A 77 3.66 -4.47 -11.46
CA ARG A 77 4.19 -5.19 -12.63
C ARG A 77 3.36 -6.44 -12.91
N ILE A 78 3.48 -6.97 -14.11
CA ILE A 78 2.94 -8.29 -14.48
C ILE A 78 4.08 -9.31 -14.66
N ASP A 79 3.76 -10.57 -14.44
CA ASP A 79 4.69 -11.71 -14.58
C ASP A 79 5.16 -11.92 -16.02
N THR A 80 4.25 -11.77 -16.98
CA THR A 80 4.51 -12.01 -18.41
C THR A 80 3.93 -10.89 -19.23
N ALA A 81 4.62 -10.47 -20.30
CA ALA A 81 4.17 -9.39 -21.18
C ALA A 81 2.78 -9.69 -21.78
N MET A 82 2.01 -8.62 -22.01
CA MET A 82 0.77 -8.71 -22.76
C MET A 82 1.04 -9.05 -24.24
N PRO A 83 0.10 -9.69 -24.94
CA PRO A 83 0.12 -9.76 -26.40
C PRO A 83 0.26 -8.36 -27.02
N PRO A 84 0.91 -8.23 -28.17
CA PRO A 84 1.22 -6.92 -28.78
C PRO A 84 -0.02 -6.11 -29.17
N ASP A 85 -1.15 -6.78 -29.37
CA ASP A 85 -2.45 -6.22 -29.74
C ASP A 85 -3.34 -5.88 -28.54
N LEU A 86 -2.86 -6.12 -27.31
CA LEU A 86 -3.58 -5.86 -26.06
C LEU A 86 -2.74 -5.07 -25.06
N THR A 87 -3.39 -4.16 -24.34
CA THR A 87 -2.79 -3.45 -23.21
C THR A 87 -3.65 -3.63 -21.97
N LEU A 88 -3.00 -4.06 -20.87
CA LEU A 88 -3.60 -4.08 -19.54
C LEU A 88 -3.13 -2.86 -18.75
N LYS A 89 -4.08 -2.04 -18.29
CA LYS A 89 -3.83 -0.89 -17.42
C LYS A 89 -4.40 -1.13 -16.05
N VAL A 90 -3.78 -0.52 -15.04
CA VAL A 90 -4.28 -0.48 -13.67
C VAL A 90 -4.28 0.94 -13.16
N LYS A 91 -5.31 1.28 -12.39
CA LYS A 91 -5.42 2.52 -11.63
C LYS A 91 -5.74 2.17 -10.19
N LEU A 92 -4.89 2.55 -9.25
CA LEU A 92 -5.14 2.50 -7.83
C LEU A 92 -5.61 3.87 -7.35
N GLN A 93 -6.68 3.91 -6.57
CA GLN A 93 -7.04 5.13 -5.86
C GLN A 93 -5.99 5.46 -4.79
N ALA A 94 -5.82 6.74 -4.50
CA ALA A 94 -4.95 7.18 -3.42
C ALA A 94 -5.54 6.77 -2.06
N PRO A 95 -4.73 6.19 -1.15
CA PRO A 95 -5.25 5.69 0.12
C PRO A 95 -5.58 6.81 1.13
N ASN A 96 -5.10 8.02 0.90
CA ASN A 96 -5.42 9.23 1.68
C ASN A 96 -5.17 10.49 0.84
N SER A 97 -5.45 11.67 1.40
CA SER A 97 -5.29 12.97 0.73
C SER A 97 -3.84 13.39 0.49
N TRP A 98 -2.87 12.76 1.13
CA TRP A 98 -1.44 13.03 0.95
C TRP A 98 -0.84 12.25 -0.21
N ALA A 99 -1.40 11.07 -0.48
CA ALA A 99 -0.94 10.20 -1.53
C ALA A 99 -1.48 10.65 -2.90
N THR A 100 -0.72 10.36 -3.95
CA THR A 100 -1.05 10.70 -5.32
C THR A 100 -1.21 9.43 -6.15
N SER A 101 -2.41 9.19 -6.69
CA SER A 101 -2.63 8.18 -7.72
C SER A 101 -2.06 8.67 -9.05
N LEU A 102 -1.33 7.82 -9.77
CA LEU A 102 -0.78 8.15 -11.08
C LEU A 102 -1.75 7.86 -12.24
N GLY A 103 -3.03 7.58 -11.90
CA GLY A 103 -4.06 7.28 -12.90
C GLY A 103 -3.87 5.92 -13.57
N ASP A 104 -4.23 5.83 -14.85
CA ASP A 104 -4.15 4.60 -15.63
C ASP A 104 -2.71 4.31 -16.04
N VAL A 105 -2.07 3.35 -15.40
CA VAL A 105 -0.70 2.92 -15.69
C VAL A 105 -0.72 1.63 -16.52
N ALA A 106 -0.14 1.66 -17.72
CA ALA A 106 0.03 0.46 -18.53
C ALA A 106 1.05 -0.49 -17.87
N LEU A 107 0.60 -1.70 -17.55
CA LEU A 107 1.41 -2.74 -16.90
C LEU A 107 2.40 -3.37 -17.88
N SER A 108 3.56 -3.71 -17.37
CA SER A 108 4.60 -4.45 -18.08
C SER A 108 5.35 -5.33 -17.09
N THR A 109 6.29 -6.12 -17.56
CA THR A 109 7.18 -6.92 -16.70
C THR A 109 8.14 -6.07 -15.87
N ILE A 110 8.30 -4.79 -16.22
CA ILE A 110 9.08 -3.81 -15.44
C ILE A 110 8.12 -3.09 -14.49
N ALA A 111 8.49 -3.04 -13.22
CA ALA A 111 7.70 -2.36 -12.19
C ALA A 111 7.58 -0.86 -12.48
N LYS A 112 6.37 -0.34 -12.39
CA LYS A 112 6.04 1.09 -12.55
C LYS A 112 5.31 1.60 -11.34
N ASP A 113 5.56 2.84 -10.96
CA ASP A 113 4.84 3.49 -9.89
C ASP A 113 3.35 3.65 -10.27
N VAL A 114 2.46 3.36 -9.32
CA VAL A 114 1.00 3.52 -9.47
C VAL A 114 0.40 4.47 -8.43
N VAL A 115 1.01 4.54 -7.24
CA VAL A 115 0.69 5.52 -6.20
C VAL A 115 1.99 6.02 -5.59
N ARG A 116 2.09 7.32 -5.35
CA ARG A 116 3.24 7.99 -4.73
C ARG A 116 2.85 8.79 -3.49
N ASP A 117 3.86 9.30 -2.79
CA ASP A 117 3.73 10.20 -1.66
C ASP A 117 2.88 9.66 -0.51
N ILE A 118 2.84 8.34 -0.35
CA ILE A 118 2.13 7.70 0.75
C ILE A 118 2.88 8.01 2.05
N ARG A 119 2.18 8.62 2.99
CA ARG A 119 2.65 8.85 4.37
C ARG A 119 1.96 7.85 5.30
N ILE A 120 2.07 8.08 6.60
CA ILE A 120 1.41 7.25 7.60
C ILE A 120 -0.07 7.09 7.23
N VAL A 121 -0.49 5.84 7.01
CA VAL A 121 -1.85 5.50 6.60
C VAL A 121 -2.26 4.12 7.10
N ILE A 122 -3.52 4.02 7.48
CA ILE A 122 -4.24 2.77 7.69
C ILE A 122 -5.55 2.93 6.94
N ASN A 123 -5.74 2.17 5.87
CA ASN A 123 -6.96 2.25 5.08
C ASN A 123 -7.35 0.87 4.54
N LYS A 124 -8.64 0.60 4.50
CA LYS A 124 -9.24 -0.62 3.96
C LYS A 124 -10.11 -0.27 2.76
N SER A 125 -10.19 -1.20 1.82
CA SER A 125 -11.11 -1.09 0.67
C SER A 125 -10.85 0.13 -0.22
N VAL A 126 -9.58 0.41 -0.50
CA VAL A 126 -9.18 1.43 -1.49
C VAL A 126 -9.36 0.86 -2.88
N GLY A 127 -10.05 1.58 -3.77
CA GLY A 127 -10.45 1.07 -5.09
C GLY A 127 -9.28 0.78 -6.03
N ILE A 128 -9.43 -0.30 -6.79
CA ILE A 128 -8.58 -0.66 -7.92
C ILE A 128 -9.46 -0.70 -9.17
N THR A 129 -8.97 -0.16 -10.26
CA THR A 129 -9.61 -0.29 -11.58
C THR A 129 -8.62 -0.92 -12.54
N TYR A 130 -9.05 -1.98 -13.22
CA TYR A 130 -8.33 -2.60 -14.32
C TYR A 130 -9.02 -2.28 -15.63
N THR A 131 -8.25 -2.05 -16.68
CA THR A 131 -8.76 -1.83 -18.04
C THR A 131 -7.94 -2.63 -19.03
N LEU A 132 -8.60 -3.52 -19.77
CA LEU A 132 -8.03 -4.27 -20.89
C LEU A 132 -8.50 -3.62 -22.18
N SER A 133 -7.56 -3.16 -23.01
CA SER A 133 -7.86 -2.44 -24.25
C SER A 133 -7.16 -3.07 -25.44
N PRO A 134 -7.81 -3.15 -26.60
CA PRO A 134 -7.13 -3.38 -27.87
C PRO A 134 -6.13 -2.27 -28.18
N VAL A 135 -5.07 -2.61 -28.93
CA VAL A 135 -4.03 -1.67 -29.38
C VAL A 135 -3.93 -1.69 -30.90
N GLY A 136 -3.77 -0.52 -31.50
CA GLY A 136 -3.62 -0.38 -32.95
C GLY A 136 -4.94 -0.30 -33.70
N SER A 137 -4.89 -0.53 -34.99
CA SER A 137 -6.03 -0.44 -35.91
C SER A 137 -6.57 -1.81 -36.38
N THR A 138 -5.90 -2.88 -36.01
CA THR A 138 -6.31 -4.26 -36.30
C THR A 138 -6.95 -4.87 -35.07
N PRO A 139 -8.16 -5.45 -35.14
CA PRO A 139 -8.76 -6.13 -34.03
C PRO A 139 -7.88 -7.29 -33.55
N PRO A 140 -7.75 -7.49 -32.21
CA PRO A 140 -7.01 -8.63 -31.69
C PRO A 140 -7.70 -9.95 -32.05
N ALA A 141 -6.90 -10.97 -32.32
CA ALA A 141 -7.44 -12.30 -32.50
C ALA A 141 -8.04 -12.83 -31.19
N PRO A 142 -9.08 -13.70 -31.25
CA PRO A 142 -9.59 -14.34 -30.06
C PRO A 142 -8.46 -15.06 -29.30
N THR A 143 -8.25 -14.65 -28.07
CA THR A 143 -7.20 -15.19 -27.21
C THR A 143 -7.68 -15.23 -25.76
N SER A 144 -7.08 -16.09 -24.97
CA SER A 144 -7.26 -16.13 -23.52
C SER A 144 -5.91 -16.22 -22.82
N GLY A 145 -5.84 -15.74 -21.60
CA GLY A 145 -4.63 -15.82 -20.81
C GLY A 145 -4.82 -15.21 -19.44
N ALA A 146 -3.94 -15.57 -18.53
CA ALA A 146 -3.88 -14.99 -17.20
C ALA A 146 -2.57 -14.20 -17.04
N ARG A 147 -2.59 -13.18 -16.21
CA ARG A 147 -1.41 -12.42 -15.78
C ARG A 147 -1.47 -12.23 -14.28
N THR A 148 -0.36 -12.51 -13.64
CA THR A 148 -0.22 -12.20 -12.22
C THR A 148 0.29 -10.78 -12.06
N VAL A 149 -0.53 -9.94 -11.44
CA VAL A 149 -0.15 -8.56 -11.11
C VAL A 149 0.47 -8.56 -9.72
N THR A 150 1.71 -8.08 -9.62
CA THR A 150 2.42 -7.93 -8.34
C THR A 150 2.45 -6.45 -7.98
N PHE A 151 1.91 -6.11 -6.81
CA PHE A 151 2.05 -4.80 -6.19
C PHE A 151 3.10 -4.85 -5.10
N THR A 152 3.93 -3.82 -5.02
CA THR A 152 4.97 -3.72 -3.99
C THR A 152 4.89 -2.34 -3.34
N LEU A 153 4.76 -2.34 -2.01
CA LEU A 153 4.86 -1.14 -1.18
C LEU A 153 6.31 -1.00 -0.73
N MET A 154 6.92 0.15 -1.02
CA MET A 154 8.34 0.40 -0.76
C MET A 154 8.59 1.88 -0.48
N ASP A 155 9.78 2.19 0.02
CA ASP A 155 10.22 3.58 0.19
C ASP A 155 10.35 4.28 -1.17
N GLN A 156 10.06 5.58 -1.17
CA GLN A 156 10.11 6.42 -2.35
C GLN A 156 11.48 7.05 -2.51
#